data_a06d9c84549d755fb5604e4b27380395
#
_entry.id   a06d9c84549d755fb5604e4b27380395
#
_cell.length_a   1.000
_cell.length_b   1.000
_cell.length_c   1.000
_cell.angle_alpha   90.00
_cell.angle_beta   90.00
_cell.angle_gamma   90.00
#
_symmetry.space_group_name_H-M   'P 1'
#
loop_
_entity.id
_entity.type
_entity.pdbx_description
1 polymer ?
#
loop_
_entity_poly.entity_id
_entity_poly.type
_entity_poly.pdbx_seq_one_letter_code
_entity_poly.pdbx_strand_id
1 'polypeptide(L)'
;MVDHIGCFDVIIEHLANINLGHDVQMLKERARVIVVGCRGGVSINPRHLMMPEASIRGVALAATTQGEWAQMGAAIVAGIESGWVNPVINKEYGMDEVQQVHYDIIHSKGAKGKLVLKVTEE
;
A
#
# COMPACT_ATOMS: atom_id res chain seq x y z
N MET A 1 20.11 18.68 -12.98
CA MET A 1 19.01 19.29 -12.20
C MET A 1 17.84 18.34 -12.39
N VAL A 2 17.57 17.48 -11.43
CA VAL A 2 16.44 16.56 -11.51
C VAL A 2 15.22 17.41 -11.17
N ASP A 3 14.34 17.62 -12.13
CA ASP A 3 13.07 18.28 -11.89
C ASP A 3 12.35 17.53 -10.77
N HIS A 4 12.14 18.20 -9.65
CA HIS A 4 11.42 17.66 -8.50
C HIS A 4 9.96 17.45 -8.88
N ILE A 5 9.66 16.29 -9.47
CA ILE A 5 8.29 15.79 -9.55
C ILE A 5 7.89 15.53 -8.10
N GLY A 6 7.12 16.48 -7.55
CA GLY A 6 6.42 16.43 -6.27
C GLY A 6 7.11 15.67 -5.13
N CYS A 7 7.77 16.38 -4.22
CA CYS A 7 8.19 15.80 -2.96
C CYS A 7 6.95 15.40 -2.13
N PHE A 8 7.02 14.25 -1.46
CA PHE A 8 5.92 13.68 -0.67
C PHE A 8 6.15 13.86 0.83
N ASP A 9 5.09 14.12 1.56
CA ASP A 9 5.11 14.16 3.03
C ASP A 9 5.02 12.76 3.63
N VAL A 10 4.28 11.86 2.97
CA VAL A 10 4.13 10.45 3.36
C VAL A 10 4.12 9.57 2.12
N ILE A 11 4.91 8.50 2.16
CA ILE A 11 4.89 7.42 1.17
C ILE A 11 4.45 6.13 1.89
N ILE A 12 3.44 5.46 1.36
CA ILE A 12 3.01 4.13 1.80
C ILE A 12 3.62 3.11 0.84
N GLU A 13 4.61 2.36 1.30
CA GLU A 13 5.44 1.52 0.46
C GLU A 13 5.12 0.04 0.64
N HIS A 14 4.68 -0.61 -0.44
CA HIS A 14 4.26 -2.02 -0.47
C HIS A 14 5.30 -2.99 -1.05
N LEU A 15 6.36 -2.48 -1.68
CA LEU A 15 7.41 -3.28 -2.33
C LEU A 15 8.79 -2.65 -2.11
N ALA A 16 9.13 -2.42 -0.85
CA ALA A 16 10.30 -1.64 -0.44
C ALA A 16 11.64 -2.15 -1.01
N ASN A 17 11.78 -3.46 -1.23
CA ASN A 17 12.98 -4.02 -1.85
C ASN A 17 13.21 -3.54 -3.30
N ILE A 18 12.19 -3.00 -3.96
CA ILE A 18 12.29 -2.44 -5.31
C ILE A 18 12.29 -0.91 -5.27
N ASN A 19 11.37 -0.30 -4.50
CA ASN A 19 11.07 1.12 -4.63
C ASN A 19 11.79 2.03 -3.62
N LEU A 20 12.14 1.52 -2.44
CA LEU A 20 12.62 2.35 -1.32
C LEU A 20 13.83 3.23 -1.69
N GLY A 21 14.72 2.73 -2.56
CA GLY A 21 15.86 3.50 -3.05
C GLY A 21 15.48 4.75 -3.84
N HIS A 22 14.33 4.74 -4.50
CA HIS A 22 13.74 5.88 -5.20
C HIS A 22 12.88 6.74 -4.27
N ASP A 23 12.10 6.10 -3.40
CA ASP A 23 11.20 6.78 -2.46
C ASP A 23 11.93 7.81 -1.60
N VAL A 24 13.09 7.43 -1.04
CA VAL A 24 13.88 8.31 -0.19
C VAL A 24 14.42 9.55 -0.91
N GLN A 25 14.43 9.55 -2.25
CA GLN A 25 14.86 10.68 -3.05
C GLN A 25 13.72 11.68 -3.31
N MET A 26 12.48 11.28 -3.03
CA MET A 26 11.27 12.08 -3.28
C MET A 26 10.65 12.63 -1.99
N LEU A 27 11.40 12.63 -0.89
CA LEU A 27 10.90 13.05 0.41
C LEU A 27 11.01 14.56 0.59
N LYS A 28 9.97 15.16 1.14
CA LYS A 28 9.99 16.49 1.70
C LYS A 28 10.71 16.51 3.06
N GLU A 29 10.92 17.69 3.58
CA GLU A 29 11.40 17.90 4.94
C GLU A 29 10.45 17.22 5.96
N ARG A 30 11.03 16.43 6.88
CA ARG A 30 10.32 15.68 7.94
C ARG A 30 9.30 14.64 7.44
N ALA A 31 9.43 14.23 6.19
CA ALA A 31 8.58 13.22 5.58
C ALA A 31 8.78 11.82 6.17
N ARG A 32 7.86 10.91 5.83
CA ARG A 32 7.88 9.54 6.33
C ARG A 32 7.64 8.55 5.21
N VAL A 33 8.45 7.49 5.16
CA VAL A 33 8.13 6.28 4.40
C VAL A 33 7.58 5.24 5.36
N ILE A 34 6.39 4.74 5.11
CA ILE A 34 5.75 3.67 5.88
C ILE A 34 5.85 2.38 5.07
N VAL A 35 6.75 1.49 5.48
CA VAL A 35 6.96 0.20 4.82
C VAL A 35 5.94 -0.80 5.32
N VAL A 36 5.00 -1.17 4.44
CA VAL A 36 3.94 -2.15 4.68
C VAL A 36 4.29 -3.50 4.03
N GLY A 37 5.11 -3.49 2.97
CA GLY A 37 5.50 -4.70 2.26
C GLY A 37 6.96 -4.67 1.77
N CYS A 38 7.61 -5.84 1.86
CA CYS A 38 8.97 -6.04 1.38
C CYS A 38 9.21 -7.53 1.13
N ARG A 39 9.97 -7.88 0.08
CA ARG A 39 10.31 -9.27 -0.26
C ARG A 39 11.81 -9.52 -0.35
N GLY A 40 12.64 -8.62 0.15
CA GLY A 40 14.10 -8.76 0.07
C GLY A 40 14.84 -7.55 0.62
N GLY A 41 16.16 -7.55 0.47
CA GLY A 41 17.01 -6.43 0.87
C GLY A 41 17.00 -5.31 -0.17
N VAL A 42 17.31 -4.08 0.29
CA VAL A 42 17.52 -2.92 -0.57
C VAL A 42 18.61 -2.04 0.04
N SER A 43 19.42 -1.42 -0.82
CA SER A 43 20.40 -0.42 -0.40
C SER A 43 19.83 0.98 -0.59
N ILE A 44 19.99 1.82 0.41
CA ILE A 44 19.65 3.24 0.35
C ILE A 44 20.86 4.09 0.70
N ASN A 45 20.91 5.32 0.20
CA ASN A 45 21.89 6.29 0.67
C ASN A 45 21.31 7.03 1.89
N PRO A 46 21.90 6.87 3.11
CA PRO A 46 21.39 7.50 4.33
C PRO A 46 21.31 9.02 4.25
N ARG A 47 22.09 9.65 3.36
CA ARG A 47 22.08 11.10 3.14
C ARG A 47 20.71 11.60 2.67
N HIS A 48 19.95 10.77 1.95
CA HIS A 48 18.59 11.10 1.51
C HIS A 48 17.58 11.15 2.68
N LEU A 49 17.92 10.60 3.84
CA LEU A 49 17.13 10.75 5.06
C LEU A 49 17.65 11.89 5.94
N MET A 50 18.99 12.06 6.01
CA MET A 50 19.62 13.10 6.84
C MET A 50 19.24 14.50 6.39
N MET A 51 19.32 14.77 5.09
CA MET A 51 19.09 16.13 4.56
C MET A 51 17.68 16.65 4.80
N PRO A 52 16.61 15.84 4.56
CA PRO A 52 15.23 16.25 4.85
C PRO A 52 14.79 15.92 6.29
N GLU A 53 15.65 15.42 7.18
CA GLU A 53 15.26 14.93 8.52
C GLU A 53 14.10 13.91 8.46
N ALA A 54 14.07 13.09 7.41
CA ALA A 54 12.99 12.15 7.15
C ALA A 54 13.18 10.82 7.90
N SER A 55 12.13 10.01 7.97
CA SER A 55 12.15 8.72 8.65
C SER A 55 11.55 7.60 7.81
N ILE A 56 12.02 6.37 8.07
CA ILE A 56 11.43 5.14 7.57
C ILE A 56 10.88 4.37 8.75
N ARG A 57 9.63 3.88 8.65
CA ARG A 57 8.98 3.10 9.69
C ARG A 57 8.34 1.85 9.09
N GLY A 58 8.58 0.70 9.70
CA GLY A 58 7.89 -0.54 9.35
C GLY A 58 6.53 -0.67 10.03
N VAL A 59 5.60 -1.34 9.36
CA VAL A 59 4.29 -1.75 9.89
C VAL A 59 4.11 -3.24 9.63
N ALA A 60 3.77 -4.01 10.67
CA ALA A 60 3.49 -5.42 10.57
C ALA A 60 2.10 -5.71 11.13
N LEU A 61 1.17 -6.07 10.26
CA LEU A 61 -0.22 -6.39 10.67
C LEU A 61 -0.29 -7.54 11.68
N ALA A 62 0.63 -8.51 11.60
CA ALA A 62 0.70 -9.62 12.54
C ALA A 62 1.06 -9.20 13.98
N ALA A 63 1.64 -8.01 14.16
CA ALA A 63 1.97 -7.45 15.47
C ALA A 63 0.86 -6.54 16.03
N THR A 64 -0.23 -6.36 15.30
CA THR A 64 -1.34 -5.50 15.68
C THR A 64 -2.11 -6.10 16.85
N THR A 65 -2.34 -5.31 17.88
CA THR A 65 -3.13 -5.72 19.05
C THR A 65 -4.62 -5.81 18.72
N GLN A 66 -5.37 -6.56 19.56
CA GLN A 66 -6.81 -6.67 19.39
C GLN A 66 -7.53 -5.31 19.46
N GLY A 67 -7.04 -4.39 20.33
CA GLY A 67 -7.60 -3.03 20.44
C GLY A 67 -7.38 -2.21 19.15
N GLU A 68 -6.20 -2.29 18.57
CA GLU A 68 -5.90 -1.62 17.28
C GLU A 68 -6.73 -2.21 16.14
N TRP A 69 -6.92 -3.54 16.09
CA TRP A 69 -7.81 -4.18 15.12
C TRP A 69 -9.25 -3.67 15.24
N ALA A 70 -9.76 -3.54 16.46
CA ALA A 70 -11.10 -3.02 16.70
C ALA A 70 -11.24 -1.56 16.25
N GLN A 71 -10.24 -0.72 16.53
CA GLN A 71 -10.22 0.68 16.08
C GLN A 71 -10.15 0.81 14.55
N MET A 72 -9.28 0.05 13.91
CA MET A 72 -9.17 0.04 12.45
C MET A 72 -10.46 -0.44 11.79
N GLY A 73 -11.06 -1.52 12.31
CA GLY A 73 -12.34 -2.03 11.83
C GLY A 73 -13.45 -0.99 11.92
N ALA A 74 -13.58 -0.34 13.07
CA ALA A 74 -14.58 0.72 13.27
C ALA A 74 -14.35 1.91 12.32
N ALA A 75 -13.10 2.31 12.11
CA ALA A 75 -12.77 3.40 11.18
C ALA A 75 -13.10 3.04 9.72
N ILE A 76 -12.86 1.79 9.31
CA ILE A 76 -13.20 1.31 7.95
C ILE A 76 -14.73 1.30 7.76
N VAL A 77 -15.48 0.77 8.73
CA VAL A 77 -16.96 0.76 8.67
C VAL A 77 -17.51 2.17 8.55
N ALA A 78 -17.10 3.08 9.45
CA ALA A 78 -17.49 4.48 9.38
C ALA A 78 -17.08 5.15 8.06
N GLY A 79 -15.94 4.75 7.49
CA GLY A 79 -15.48 5.23 6.19
C GLY A 79 -16.35 4.76 5.02
N ILE A 80 -16.85 3.52 5.07
CA ILE A 80 -17.79 2.98 4.08
C ILE A 80 -19.12 3.70 4.20
N GLU A 81 -19.67 3.84 5.42
CA GLU A 81 -20.94 4.51 5.67
C GLU A 81 -20.95 5.98 5.26
N SER A 82 -19.83 6.68 5.47
CA SER A 82 -19.65 8.09 5.05
C SER A 82 -19.17 8.27 3.61
N GLY A 83 -18.85 7.19 2.89
CA GLY A 83 -18.55 7.17 1.46
C GLY A 83 -17.09 7.52 1.09
N TRP A 84 -16.18 7.78 2.05
CA TRP A 84 -14.78 8.02 1.70
C TRP A 84 -13.98 6.72 1.51
N VAL A 85 -14.40 5.60 2.07
CA VAL A 85 -13.88 4.28 1.73
C VAL A 85 -14.74 3.67 0.63
N ASN A 86 -14.33 3.90 -0.61
CA ASN A 86 -15.02 3.40 -1.80
C ASN A 86 -14.00 2.75 -2.75
N PRO A 87 -13.65 1.48 -2.55
CA PRO A 87 -12.67 0.80 -3.38
C PRO A 87 -13.19 0.59 -4.79
N VAL A 88 -12.36 0.88 -5.78
CA VAL A 88 -12.66 0.58 -7.18
C VAL A 88 -12.65 -0.93 -7.40
N ILE A 89 -13.75 -1.50 -7.89
CA ILE A 89 -13.81 -2.88 -8.34
C ILE A 89 -13.45 -2.91 -9.83
N ASN A 90 -12.43 -3.68 -10.17
CA ASN A 90 -11.97 -3.83 -11.54
C ASN A 90 -12.73 -4.95 -12.26
N LYS A 91 -12.89 -6.09 -11.60
CA LYS A 91 -13.59 -7.24 -12.15
C LYS A 91 -14.19 -8.11 -11.05
N GLU A 92 -15.40 -8.59 -11.31
CA GLU A 92 -16.08 -9.60 -10.49
C GLU A 92 -15.99 -10.96 -11.18
N TYR A 93 -15.88 -12.01 -10.37
CA TYR A 93 -15.79 -13.40 -10.82
C TYR A 93 -16.75 -14.27 -10.01
N GLY A 94 -17.26 -15.31 -10.63
CA GLY A 94 -17.97 -16.38 -9.93
C GLY A 94 -17.05 -17.22 -9.04
N MET A 95 -17.61 -17.96 -8.12
CA MET A 95 -16.84 -18.87 -7.25
C MET A 95 -16.16 -20.00 -8.01
N ASP A 96 -16.68 -20.40 -9.17
CA ASP A 96 -16.09 -21.38 -10.08
C ASP A 96 -14.86 -20.85 -10.84
N GLU A 97 -14.67 -19.54 -10.89
CA GLU A 97 -13.54 -18.88 -11.55
C GLU A 97 -12.33 -18.63 -10.63
N VAL A 98 -12.28 -19.19 -9.43
CA VAL A 98 -11.19 -18.98 -8.45
C VAL A 98 -9.79 -19.15 -9.05
N GLN A 99 -9.58 -20.15 -9.89
CA GLN A 99 -8.28 -20.38 -10.54
C GLN A 99 -7.91 -19.23 -11.48
N GLN A 100 -8.90 -18.71 -12.21
CA GLN A 100 -8.68 -17.59 -13.13
C GLN A 100 -8.35 -16.31 -12.37
N VAL A 101 -9.01 -16.05 -11.22
CA VAL A 101 -8.70 -14.89 -10.36
C VAL A 101 -7.26 -14.93 -9.88
N HIS A 102 -6.78 -16.09 -9.40
CA HIS A 102 -5.40 -16.25 -8.97
C HIS A 102 -4.41 -16.04 -10.13
N TYR A 103 -4.73 -16.50 -11.31
CA TYR A 103 -3.91 -16.25 -12.48
C TYR A 103 -3.88 -14.76 -12.84
N ASP A 104 -5.04 -14.13 -12.91
CA ASP A 104 -5.18 -12.74 -13.32
C ASP A 104 -4.49 -11.77 -12.34
N ILE A 105 -4.56 -12.00 -11.03
CA ILE A 105 -3.90 -11.13 -10.03
C ILE A 105 -2.37 -11.16 -10.14
N ILE A 106 -1.80 -12.28 -10.63
CA ILE A 106 -0.36 -12.45 -10.78
C ILE A 106 0.12 -11.91 -12.14
N HIS A 107 -0.66 -12.13 -13.19
CA HIS A 107 -0.22 -11.93 -14.58
C HIS A 107 -0.84 -10.69 -15.25
N SER A 108 -1.80 -10.01 -14.60
CA SER A 108 -2.33 -8.76 -15.13
C SER A 108 -1.27 -7.66 -15.12
N LYS A 109 -1.29 -6.81 -16.15
CA LYS A 109 -0.37 -5.67 -16.29
C LYS A 109 -0.75 -4.49 -15.38
N GLY A 110 -0.89 -4.75 -14.08
CA GLY A 110 -1.26 -3.79 -13.05
C GLY A 110 -2.75 -3.83 -12.69
N ALA A 111 -3.03 -3.74 -11.40
CA ALA A 111 -4.39 -3.72 -10.89
C ALA A 111 -4.96 -2.30 -11.01
N LYS A 112 -6.02 -2.15 -11.82
CA LYS A 112 -6.81 -0.91 -11.89
C LYS A 112 -7.97 -0.90 -10.89
N GLY A 113 -7.84 -1.61 -9.79
CA GLY A 113 -8.87 -1.82 -8.77
C GLY A 113 -8.77 -3.20 -8.14
N LYS A 114 -9.79 -3.60 -7.40
CA LYS A 114 -9.85 -4.90 -6.73
C LYS A 114 -10.47 -5.96 -7.64
N LEU A 115 -9.93 -7.18 -7.59
CA LEU A 115 -10.57 -8.38 -8.12
C LEU A 115 -11.37 -8.98 -6.98
N VAL A 116 -12.64 -9.27 -7.20
CA VAL A 116 -13.54 -9.81 -6.17
C VAL A 116 -14.21 -11.09 -6.62
N LEU A 117 -14.47 -11.98 -5.69
CA LEU A 117 -15.28 -13.19 -5.90
C LEU A 117 -16.68 -12.91 -5.39
N LYS A 118 -17.69 -13.14 -6.23
CA LYS A 118 -19.09 -13.08 -5.85
C LYS A 118 -19.47 -14.42 -5.20
N VAL A 119 -19.78 -14.39 -3.90
CA VAL A 119 -20.02 -15.58 -3.09
C VAL A 119 -21.49 -16.03 -3.18
N THR A 120 -22.41 -15.09 -3.35
CA THR A 120 -23.85 -15.35 -3.49
C THR A 120 -24.36 -14.69 -4.75
N GLU A 121 -25.25 -15.37 -5.48
CA GLU A 121 -26.10 -14.74 -6.47
C GLU A 121 -27.28 -14.08 -5.74
N GLU A 122 -27.42 -12.76 -5.84
CA GLU A 122 -28.64 -12.04 -5.49
C GLU A 122 -29.52 -11.90 -6.73
#